data_cdaf9b370528a6cb0d3152c338ad0b40
#
_entry.id   cdaf9b370528a6cb0d3152c338ad0b40
#
_cell.length_a   1.000
_cell.length_b   1.000
_cell.length_c   1.000
_cell.angle_alpha   90.00
_cell.angle_beta   90.00
_cell.angle_gamma   90.00
#
_symmetry.space_group_name_H-M   'P 1'
#
loop_
_entity.id
_entity.type
_entity.pdbx_description
1 polymer ?
#
loop_
_entity_poly.entity_id
_entity_poly.type
_entity_poly.pdbx_seq_one_letter_code
_entity_poly.pdbx_strand_id
1 'polypeptide(L)'
;MAHWLDTFVASYIETALWSSTDDDGVPLDENYGPQDIAPRTISDMAKDCVSFVQHHGELLDVSGLTAKRAGHDFWLTRNRHGAGFWDEGLGQVGEKLTRAAHAYGSFDLYVGSDDLIHGS
;
A
#
# COMPACT_ATOMS: atom_id res chain seq x y z
N MET A 1 3.26 18.71 -3.55
CA MET A 1 4.09 17.50 -3.36
C MET A 1 3.79 16.81 -2.04
N ALA A 2 3.82 17.55 -0.92
CA ALA A 2 3.50 16.95 0.38
C ALA A 2 2.09 16.36 0.43
N HIS A 3 1.10 17.05 -0.14
CA HIS A 3 -0.28 16.54 -0.20
C HIS A 3 -0.38 15.25 -1.02
N TRP A 4 0.36 15.17 -2.13
CA TRP A 4 0.33 13.98 -2.97
C TRP A 4 0.85 12.77 -2.22
N LEU A 5 1.99 12.93 -1.53
CA LEU A 5 2.59 11.86 -0.74
C LEU A 5 1.69 11.46 0.43
N ASP A 6 1.13 12.43 1.14
CA ASP A 6 0.23 12.16 2.27
C ASP A 6 -0.99 11.35 1.81
N THR A 7 -1.57 11.72 0.67
CA THR A 7 -2.71 11.01 0.10
C THR A 7 -2.32 9.59 -0.32
N PHE A 8 -1.13 9.45 -0.91
CA PHE A 8 -0.58 8.14 -1.30
C PHE A 8 -0.47 7.22 -0.08
N VAL A 9 0.16 7.72 0.99
CA VAL A 9 0.35 6.94 2.23
C VAL A 9 -1.01 6.58 2.86
N ALA A 10 -1.92 7.53 2.95
CA ALA A 10 -3.24 7.30 3.52
C ALA A 10 -4.03 6.24 2.74
N SER A 11 -3.99 6.30 1.42
CA SER A 11 -4.64 5.32 0.56
C SER A 11 -4.02 3.94 0.69
N TYR A 12 -2.69 3.89 0.76
CA TYR A 12 -1.95 2.64 0.96
C TYR A 12 -2.39 1.97 2.26
N ILE A 13 -2.46 2.72 3.36
CA ILE A 13 -2.89 2.20 4.66
C ILE A 13 -4.34 1.74 4.63
N GLU A 14 -5.23 2.54 4.05
CA GLU A 14 -6.65 2.20 3.92
C GLU A 14 -6.82 0.90 3.15
N THR A 15 -6.10 0.76 2.03
CA THR A 15 -6.15 -0.44 1.20
C THR A 15 -5.63 -1.65 1.96
N ALA A 16 -4.55 -1.48 2.73
CA ALA A 16 -3.99 -2.54 3.57
C ALA A 16 -5.04 -3.06 4.56
N LEU A 17 -5.80 -2.17 5.16
CA LEU A 17 -6.79 -2.56 6.16
C LEU A 17 -7.97 -3.31 5.57
N TRP A 18 -8.54 -2.84 4.45
CA TRP A 18 -9.71 -3.52 3.91
C TRP A 18 -9.35 -4.81 3.17
N SER A 19 -8.14 -4.93 2.65
CA SER A 19 -7.71 -6.12 1.91
C SER A 19 -7.10 -7.20 2.79
N SER A 20 -6.82 -6.89 4.06
CA SER A 20 -6.27 -7.84 5.03
C SER A 20 -7.37 -8.32 5.95
N THR A 21 -7.23 -9.54 6.47
CA THR A 21 -8.25 -10.14 7.36
C THR A 21 -7.63 -10.55 8.67
N ASP A 22 -8.48 -10.65 9.70
CA ASP A 22 -8.11 -11.23 10.98
C ASP A 22 -8.17 -12.76 10.91
N ASP A 23 -7.92 -13.44 12.04
CA ASP A 23 -7.92 -14.90 12.08
C ASP A 23 -9.28 -15.53 11.78
N ASP A 24 -10.34 -14.76 11.94
CA ASP A 24 -11.71 -15.20 11.65
C ASP A 24 -12.13 -14.88 10.21
N GLY A 25 -11.23 -14.33 9.41
CA GLY A 25 -11.51 -13.97 8.02
C GLY A 25 -12.26 -12.67 7.84
N VAL A 26 -12.37 -11.85 8.89
CA VAL A 26 -13.06 -10.56 8.83
C VAL A 26 -12.09 -9.48 8.37
N PRO A 27 -12.44 -8.65 7.37
CA PRO A 27 -11.58 -7.55 6.95
C PRO A 27 -11.22 -6.65 8.13
N LEU A 28 -9.95 -6.26 8.21
CA LEU A 28 -9.46 -5.49 9.36
C LEU A 28 -10.18 -4.15 9.52
N ASP A 29 -10.62 -3.53 8.43
CA ASP A 29 -11.28 -2.22 8.51
C ASP A 29 -12.68 -2.27 9.13
N GLU A 30 -13.25 -3.46 9.34
CA GLU A 30 -14.53 -3.56 10.03
C GLU A 30 -14.41 -3.27 11.53
N ASN A 31 -13.28 -3.62 12.14
CA ASN A 31 -13.08 -3.48 13.59
C ASN A 31 -11.90 -2.59 13.97
N TYR A 32 -11.06 -2.20 13.03
CA TYR A 32 -9.83 -1.45 13.27
C TYR A 32 -9.72 -0.28 12.32
N GLY A 33 -8.94 0.73 12.71
CA GLY A 33 -8.60 1.85 11.87
C GLY A 33 -7.09 2.09 11.89
N PRO A 34 -6.61 3.14 11.19
CA PRO A 34 -5.18 3.44 11.15
C PRO A 34 -4.57 3.67 12.54
N GLN A 35 -5.35 4.19 13.48
CA GLN A 35 -4.89 4.44 14.85
C GLN A 35 -4.59 3.16 15.63
N ASP A 36 -5.09 2.02 15.15
CA ASP A 36 -4.87 0.71 15.78
C ASP A 36 -3.61 0.01 15.25
N ILE A 37 -2.93 0.61 14.26
CA ILE A 37 -1.68 0.05 13.75
C ILE A 37 -0.56 0.45 14.68
N ALA A 38 0.26 -0.54 15.07
CA ALA A 38 1.40 -0.31 15.96
C ALA A 38 2.33 0.77 15.38
N PRO A 39 2.88 1.66 16.22
CA PRO A 39 3.73 2.77 15.73
C PRO A 39 4.89 2.32 14.84
N ARG A 40 5.54 1.22 15.16
CA ARG A 40 6.63 0.69 14.34
C ARG A 40 6.13 0.23 12.98
N THR A 41 4.99 -0.41 12.94
CA THR A 41 4.39 -0.92 11.71
C THR A 41 4.01 0.24 10.79
N ILE A 42 3.35 1.26 11.33
CA ILE A 42 2.96 2.42 10.52
C ILE A 42 4.19 3.17 9.99
N SER A 43 5.26 3.23 10.79
CA SER A 43 6.53 3.81 10.36
C SER A 43 7.14 3.03 9.20
N ASP A 44 7.14 1.71 9.28
CA ASP A 44 7.67 0.85 8.21
C ASP A 44 6.86 1.01 6.92
N MET A 45 5.54 1.06 7.04
CA MET A 45 4.65 1.26 5.89
C MET A 45 4.91 2.62 5.24
N ALA A 46 5.03 3.67 6.03
CA ALA A 46 5.30 5.02 5.51
C ALA A 46 6.67 5.10 4.84
N LYS A 47 7.68 4.45 5.39
CA LYS A 47 9.02 4.41 4.79
C LYS A 47 9.01 3.78 3.41
N ASP A 48 8.29 2.68 3.25
CA ASP A 48 8.18 2.02 1.95
C ASP A 48 7.46 2.92 0.94
N CYS A 49 6.42 3.61 1.36
CA CYS A 49 5.70 4.55 0.50
C CYS A 49 6.61 5.70 0.06
N VAL A 50 7.34 6.30 0.99
CA VAL A 50 8.26 7.41 0.68
C VAL A 50 9.33 6.94 -0.29
N SER A 51 9.92 5.77 -0.03
CA SER A 51 10.94 5.17 -0.89
C SER A 51 10.40 4.95 -2.31
N PHE A 52 9.22 4.37 -2.43
CA PHE A 52 8.61 4.08 -3.73
C PHE A 52 8.37 5.36 -4.52
N VAL A 53 7.78 6.37 -3.89
CA VAL A 53 7.50 7.64 -4.56
C VAL A 53 8.78 8.35 -4.96
N GLN A 54 9.82 8.32 -4.10
CA GLN A 54 11.11 8.96 -4.42
C GLN A 54 11.82 8.28 -5.59
N HIS A 55 11.82 6.96 -5.64
CA HIS A 55 12.56 6.22 -6.66
C HIS A 55 11.80 6.11 -7.98
N HIS A 56 10.47 6.20 -7.95
CA HIS A 56 9.63 5.96 -9.12
C HIS A 56 8.68 7.12 -9.43
N GLY A 57 9.01 8.32 -8.95
CA GLY A 57 8.18 9.51 -9.15
C GLY A 57 7.92 9.84 -10.61
N GLU A 58 8.92 9.68 -11.48
CA GLU A 58 8.77 9.94 -12.91
C GLU A 58 7.75 9.01 -13.56
N LEU A 59 7.80 7.72 -13.21
CA LEU A 59 6.83 6.75 -13.71
C LEU A 59 5.44 7.07 -13.23
N LEU A 60 5.31 7.47 -11.97
CA LEU A 60 4.02 7.84 -11.40
C LEU A 60 3.44 9.08 -12.08
N ASP A 61 4.29 10.08 -12.37
CA ASP A 61 3.86 11.28 -13.09
C ASP A 61 3.36 10.93 -14.50
N VAL A 62 4.12 10.13 -15.22
CA VAL A 62 3.76 9.72 -16.59
C VAL A 62 2.49 8.88 -16.59
N SER A 63 2.26 8.09 -15.53
CA SER A 63 1.09 7.23 -15.44
C SER A 63 -0.22 8.01 -15.41
N GLY A 64 -0.20 9.24 -14.89
CA GLY A 64 -1.41 10.04 -14.71
C GLY A 64 -2.30 9.55 -13.58
N LEU A 65 -1.87 8.56 -12.80
CA LEU A 65 -2.66 8.07 -11.67
C LEU A 65 -2.74 9.13 -10.58
N THR A 66 -3.90 9.20 -9.92
CA THR A 66 -4.03 10.03 -8.73
C THR A 66 -3.21 9.41 -7.60
N ALA A 67 -2.87 10.23 -6.60
CA ALA A 67 -2.15 9.74 -5.43
C ALA A 67 -2.93 8.63 -4.72
N LYS A 68 -4.25 8.80 -4.63
CA LYS A 68 -5.13 7.80 -4.02
C LYS A 68 -5.07 6.48 -4.77
N ARG A 69 -5.16 6.51 -6.10
CA ARG A 69 -5.12 5.30 -6.92
C ARG A 69 -3.74 4.65 -6.88
N ALA A 70 -2.69 5.45 -6.93
CA ALA A 70 -1.32 4.94 -6.90
C ALA A 70 -0.99 4.27 -5.56
N GLY A 71 -1.41 4.84 -4.44
CA GLY A 71 -1.20 4.22 -3.13
C GLY A 71 -1.95 2.90 -2.97
N HIS A 72 -3.19 2.87 -3.44
CA HIS A 72 -4.02 1.68 -3.52
C HIS A 72 -3.30 0.59 -4.34
N ASP A 73 -2.83 0.93 -5.53
CA ASP A 73 -2.17 -0.02 -6.43
C ASP A 73 -0.84 -0.51 -5.87
N PHE A 74 -0.07 0.34 -5.19
CA PHE A 74 1.20 -0.06 -4.61
C PHE A 74 1.00 -1.20 -3.58
N TRP A 75 0.05 -1.04 -2.67
CA TRP A 75 -0.25 -2.10 -1.69
C TRP A 75 -0.66 -3.40 -2.39
N LEU A 76 -1.65 -3.32 -3.29
CA LEU A 76 -2.16 -4.50 -3.97
C LEU A 76 -1.09 -5.20 -4.81
N THR A 77 -0.28 -4.42 -5.53
CA THR A 77 0.75 -4.97 -6.41
C THR A 77 1.87 -5.65 -5.62
N ARG A 78 2.39 -4.99 -4.56
CA ARG A 78 3.48 -5.59 -3.78
C ARG A 78 3.06 -6.91 -3.13
N ASN A 79 1.78 -7.04 -2.79
CA ASN A 79 1.22 -8.24 -2.17
C ASN A 79 0.64 -9.23 -3.18
N ARG A 80 0.81 -8.95 -4.47
CA ARG A 80 0.41 -9.81 -5.59
C ARG A 80 -1.08 -10.16 -5.58
N HIS A 81 -1.89 -9.18 -5.26
CA HIS A 81 -3.34 -9.28 -5.37
C HIS A 81 -3.77 -9.27 -6.86
N GLY A 82 -5.03 -9.59 -7.10
CA GLY A 82 -5.58 -9.66 -8.46
C GLY A 82 -5.76 -8.33 -9.17
N ALA A 83 -5.49 -7.20 -8.51
CA ALA A 83 -5.56 -5.86 -9.08
C ALA A 83 -4.28 -5.11 -8.75
N GLY A 84 -4.03 -4.00 -9.44
CA GLY A 84 -2.85 -3.19 -9.18
C GLY A 84 -2.43 -2.39 -10.41
N PHE A 85 -1.17 -1.98 -10.46
CA PHE A 85 -0.65 -1.18 -11.57
C PHE A 85 -0.82 -1.85 -12.93
N TRP A 86 -0.73 -3.17 -12.97
CA TRP A 86 -0.76 -3.94 -14.21
C TRP A 86 -2.13 -3.90 -14.91
N ASP A 87 -3.22 -3.63 -14.20
CA ASP A 87 -4.56 -3.63 -14.79
C ASP A 87 -5.15 -2.22 -14.96
N GLU A 88 -4.32 -1.17 -14.87
CA GLU A 88 -4.75 0.21 -15.07
C GLU A 88 -4.69 0.67 -16.52
N GLY A 89 -4.31 -0.19 -17.44
CA GLY A 89 -4.22 0.16 -18.85
C GLY A 89 -3.05 1.08 -19.20
N LEU A 90 -1.96 1.00 -18.45
CA LEU A 90 -0.81 1.90 -18.57
C LEU A 90 0.29 1.39 -19.51
N GLY A 91 0.15 0.21 -20.08
CA GLY A 91 1.16 -0.36 -20.96
C GLY A 91 2.49 -0.57 -20.26
N GLN A 92 3.58 -0.12 -20.87
CA GLN A 92 4.93 -0.30 -20.32
C GLN A 92 5.14 0.39 -18.98
N VAL A 93 4.50 1.53 -18.76
CA VAL A 93 4.58 2.23 -17.47
C VAL A 93 4.01 1.35 -16.37
N GLY A 94 2.87 0.71 -16.63
CA GLY A 94 2.26 -0.23 -15.68
C GLY A 94 3.15 -1.43 -15.39
N GLU A 95 3.81 -1.99 -16.41
CA GLU A 95 4.75 -3.09 -16.23
C GLU A 95 5.94 -2.70 -15.36
N LYS A 96 6.50 -1.51 -15.57
CA LYS A 96 7.62 -1.02 -14.80
C LYS A 96 7.24 -0.76 -13.35
N LEU A 97 6.06 -0.15 -13.11
CA LEU A 97 5.55 0.08 -11.76
C LEU A 97 5.27 -1.25 -11.05
N THR A 98 4.75 -2.23 -11.77
CA THR A 98 4.48 -3.56 -11.23
C THR A 98 5.78 -4.22 -10.75
N ARG A 99 6.83 -4.20 -11.57
CA ARG A 99 8.13 -4.77 -11.19
C ARG A 99 8.75 -4.01 -10.02
N ALA A 100 8.64 -2.69 -10.02
CA ALA A 100 9.15 -1.87 -8.92
C ALA A 100 8.47 -2.21 -7.61
N ALA A 101 7.14 -2.38 -7.62
CA ALA A 101 6.38 -2.74 -6.42
C ALA A 101 6.73 -4.15 -5.94
N HIS A 102 6.88 -5.11 -6.86
CA HIS A 102 7.26 -6.48 -6.51
C HIS A 102 8.61 -6.55 -5.81
N ALA A 103 9.53 -5.64 -6.14
CA ALA A 103 10.85 -5.60 -5.51
C ALA A 103 10.80 -5.33 -4.01
N TYR A 104 9.72 -4.72 -3.52
CA TYR A 104 9.52 -4.48 -2.08
C TYR A 104 9.14 -5.75 -1.32
N GLY A 105 8.65 -6.77 -2.03
CA GLY A 105 8.15 -7.98 -1.39
C GLY A 105 6.81 -7.78 -0.72
N SER A 106 6.22 -8.86 -0.23
CA SER A 106 4.95 -8.83 0.48
C SER A 106 5.09 -8.21 1.86
N PHE A 107 4.01 -7.61 2.36
CA PHE A 107 3.94 -7.06 3.70
C PHE A 107 2.59 -7.47 4.30
N ASP A 108 2.61 -8.33 5.31
CA ASP A 108 1.41 -8.90 5.90
C ASP A 108 1.03 -8.18 7.18
N LEU A 109 -0.26 -7.85 7.33
CA LEU A 109 -0.82 -7.29 8.56
C LEU A 109 -1.50 -8.39 9.37
N TYR A 110 -1.33 -8.35 10.69
CA TYR A 110 -1.99 -9.28 11.61
C TYR A 110 -2.30 -8.57 12.93
N VAL A 111 -3.30 -9.09 13.65
CA VAL A 111 -3.67 -8.55 14.98
C VAL A 111 -2.82 -9.27 16.03
N GLY A 112 -2.08 -8.49 16.81
CA GLY A 112 -1.24 -9.03 17.89
C GLY A 112 -2.03 -9.25 19.16
N SER A 113 -1.37 -9.90 20.14
CA SER A 113 -1.96 -10.15 21.47
C SER A 113 -2.23 -8.85 22.25
N ASP A 114 -1.63 -7.75 21.84
CA ASP A 114 -1.83 -6.41 22.41
C ASP A 114 -3.03 -5.69 21.79
N ASP A 115 -3.77 -6.36 20.91
CA ASP A 115 -4.91 -5.83 20.18
C ASP A 115 -4.55 -4.70 19.22
N LEU A 116 -3.26 -4.61 18.84
CA LEU A 116 -2.79 -3.71 17.80
C LEU A 116 -2.50 -4.49 16.52
N ILE A 117 -2.56 -3.78 15.39
CA ILE A 117 -2.20 -4.37 14.09
C ILE A 117 -0.69 -4.23 13.92
N HIS A 118 -0.04 -5.35 13.64
CA HIS A 118 1.40 -5.44 13.36
C HIS A 118 1.60 -5.87 11.91
N GLY A 119 2.83 -5.68 11.41
CA GLY A 119 3.15 -6.08 10.04
C GLY A 119 4.60 -6.48 9.87
N SER A 120 4.80 -7.29 8.86
CA SER A 120 6.15 -7.73 8.49
C SER A 120 6.21 -8.22 7.04
#